data_f62f8f8a63eeb987dc5a1b4de113b9c3
#
_entry.id   f62f8f8a63eeb987dc5a1b4de113b9c3
#
_cell.length_a   1.000
_cell.length_b   1.000
_cell.length_c   1.000
_cell.angle_alpha   90.00
_cell.angle_beta   90.00
_cell.angle_gamma   90.00
#
_symmetry.space_group_name_H-M   'P 1'
#
loop_
_entity.id
_entity.type
_entity.pdbx_description
1 polymer ?
#
loop_
_entity_poly.entity_id
_entity_poly.type
_entity_poly.pdbx_seq_one_letter_code
_entity_poly.pdbx_strand_id
1 'polypeptide(L)'
;MYNKVVDDTLKGELIMKITSVNVRVTEKEDSRMKGIASILLEDCFAIHDIRIIEGDKGLFIAMPSRKTPNGEYRDIAHPITPECRKMFEDAILEEYNKELNKDESAE
;
A
#
# COMPACT_ATOMS: atom_id res chain seq x y z
N MET A 1 1.46 -1.66 22.19
CA MET A 1 1.93 -0.52 22.07
C MET A 1 3.28 -0.44 21.51
N TYR A 2 3.50 0.53 20.72
CA TYR A 2 4.72 0.64 20.05
C TYR A 2 5.70 1.35 20.90
N ASN A 3 6.79 0.70 21.17
CA ASN A 3 7.84 1.37 21.82
C ASN A 3 8.61 2.05 20.79
N LYS A 4 8.83 3.33 21.01
CA LYS A 4 9.60 4.03 20.10
C LYS A 4 11.01 3.81 20.43
N VAL A 5 11.62 2.90 19.76
CA VAL A 5 13.02 2.72 19.94
C VAL A 5 13.67 3.75 19.10
N VAL A 6 14.21 4.73 19.71
CA VAL A 6 14.73 5.82 18.98
C VAL A 6 16.18 5.71 18.82
N ASP A 7 16.61 5.70 17.61
CA ASP A 7 18.00 5.81 17.36
C ASP A 7 18.24 7.23 16.98
N ASP A 8 18.73 7.97 17.89
CA ASP A 8 18.87 9.37 17.68
C ASP A 8 19.78 9.75 16.60
N THR A 9 20.65 8.88 16.21
CA THR A 9 21.55 9.23 15.17
C THR A 9 20.84 9.48 13.88
N LEU A 10 19.64 8.98 13.75
CA LEU A 10 18.96 9.16 12.51
C LEU A 10 18.17 10.43 12.46
N LYS A 11 17.89 11.00 13.57
CA LYS A 11 17.19 12.22 13.61
C LYS A 11 16.01 12.14 12.74
N GLY A 12 15.51 12.95 12.16
CA GLY A 12 14.32 12.87 11.39
C GLY A 12 14.34 11.94 10.23
N GLU A 13 15.33 11.11 10.16
CA GLU A 13 15.42 10.21 9.06
C GLU A 13 15.03 8.82 9.35
N LEU A 14 14.23 8.64 10.38
CA LEU A 14 13.73 7.32 10.69
C LEU A 14 12.60 7.01 9.77
N ILE A 15 12.92 6.67 8.55
CA ILE A 15 11.90 6.36 7.57
C ILE A 15 11.95 4.89 7.31
N MET A 16 10.80 4.24 7.44
CA MET A 16 10.72 2.86 7.06
C MET A 16 10.97 2.74 5.59
N LYS A 17 11.86 1.86 5.23
CA LYS A 17 12.21 1.73 3.85
C LYS A 17 11.36 0.66 3.19
N ILE A 18 10.68 1.02 2.12
CA ILE A 18 9.98 0.02 1.33
C ILE A 18 10.99 -0.62 0.41
N THR A 19 11.25 -1.90 0.62
CA THR A 19 12.29 -2.57 -0.13
C THR A 19 11.74 -3.38 -1.29
N SER A 20 10.44 -3.59 -1.35
CA SER A 20 9.87 -4.31 -2.47
C SER A 20 8.38 -4.03 -2.53
N VAL A 21 7.85 -3.94 -3.72
CA VAL A 21 6.43 -3.77 -3.95
C VAL A 21 6.00 -4.78 -4.99
N ASN A 22 4.94 -5.49 -4.70
CA ASN A 22 4.40 -6.46 -5.63
C ASN A 22 2.95 -6.08 -5.90
N VAL A 23 2.62 -5.89 -7.17
CA VAL A 23 1.28 -5.48 -7.54
C VAL A 23 0.72 -6.47 -8.54
N ARG A 24 -0.52 -6.88 -8.33
CA ARG A 24 -1.24 -7.69 -9.28
C ARG A 24 -2.44 -6.92 -9.75
N VAL A 25 -2.52 -6.68 -11.04
CA VAL A 25 -3.61 -5.91 -11.62
C VAL A 25 -4.82 -6.83 -11.75
N THR A 26 -5.98 -6.33 -11.31
CA THR A 26 -7.21 -7.09 -11.50
C THR A 26 -7.86 -6.62 -12.79
N GLU A 27 -8.65 -7.51 -13.38
CA GLU A 27 -9.20 -7.19 -14.67
C GLU A 27 -10.70 -7.09 -14.68
N LYS A 28 -11.32 -6.90 -13.53
CA LYS A 28 -12.75 -6.78 -13.50
C LYS A 28 -13.16 -5.38 -13.87
N GLU A 29 -13.79 -5.25 -14.98
CA GLU A 29 -14.10 -3.93 -15.50
C GLU A 29 -15.13 -3.19 -14.68
N ASP A 30 -16.04 -3.93 -14.07
CA ASP A 30 -17.09 -3.27 -13.32
C ASP A 30 -16.70 -2.92 -11.91
N SER A 31 -15.52 -3.27 -11.51
CA SER A 31 -15.11 -3.09 -10.13
C SER A 31 -14.25 -1.87 -9.99
N ARG A 32 -14.40 -1.16 -8.88
CA ARG A 32 -13.49 -0.09 -8.59
C ARG A 32 -12.14 -0.58 -8.12
N MET A 33 -12.04 -1.83 -7.74
CA MET A 33 -10.77 -2.37 -7.30
C MET A 33 -9.95 -2.71 -8.52
N LYS A 34 -8.83 -2.02 -8.67
CA LYS A 34 -8.00 -2.17 -9.84
C LYS A 34 -6.76 -3.01 -9.62
N GLY A 35 -6.46 -3.32 -8.40
CA GLY A 35 -5.29 -4.15 -8.14
C GLY A 35 -5.17 -4.48 -6.67
N ILE A 36 -4.27 -5.42 -6.40
CA ILE A 36 -3.95 -5.83 -5.05
C ILE A 36 -2.45 -5.79 -4.92
N ALA A 37 -1.98 -5.22 -3.82
CA ALA A 37 -0.56 -5.00 -3.63
C ALA A 37 -0.08 -5.58 -2.32
N SER A 38 1.19 -5.90 -2.29
CA SER A 38 1.90 -6.23 -1.07
C SER A 38 3.15 -5.40 -1.03
N ILE A 39 3.59 -5.03 0.15
CA ILE A 39 4.86 -4.32 0.27
C ILE A 39 5.72 -5.03 1.29
N LEU A 40 7.02 -4.86 1.12
CA LEU A 40 8.00 -5.38 2.03
C LEU A 40 8.74 -4.21 2.64
N LEU A 41 8.82 -4.17 3.95
CA LEU A 41 9.47 -3.09 4.66
C LEU A 41 10.75 -3.61 5.26
N GLU A 42 11.85 -2.92 5.00
CA GLU A 42 13.15 -3.25 5.58
C GLU A 42 13.54 -4.70 5.34
N ASP A 43 13.03 -5.31 4.28
CA ASP A 43 13.32 -6.70 3.96
C ASP A 43 12.91 -7.67 5.05
N CYS A 44 12.10 -7.25 5.98
CA CYS A 44 11.75 -8.14 7.08
C CYS A 44 10.31 -8.06 7.53
N PHE A 45 9.50 -7.22 6.92
CA PHE A 45 8.12 -7.10 7.33
C PHE A 45 7.25 -6.92 6.10
N ALA A 46 6.23 -7.72 5.96
CA ALA A 46 5.38 -7.67 4.77
C ALA A 46 3.96 -7.29 5.16
N ILE A 47 3.34 -6.48 4.32
CA ILE A 47 1.93 -6.18 4.44
C ILE A 47 1.26 -6.59 3.15
N HIS A 48 0.24 -7.45 3.28
CA HIS A 48 -0.46 -7.99 2.13
C HIS A 48 -1.85 -7.38 2.03
N ASP A 49 -2.49 -7.62 0.89
CA ASP A 49 -3.90 -7.28 0.71
C ASP A 49 -4.17 -5.79 0.75
N ILE A 50 -3.24 -5.00 0.27
CA ILE A 50 -3.49 -3.59 0.07
C ILE A 50 -4.20 -3.45 -1.27
N ARG A 51 -5.35 -2.79 -1.29
CA ARG A 51 -6.14 -2.70 -2.52
C ARG A 51 -5.91 -1.38 -3.20
N ILE A 52 -5.86 -1.41 -4.52
CA ILE A 52 -5.76 -0.21 -5.32
C ILE A 52 -7.14 0.05 -5.87
N ILE A 53 -7.69 1.21 -5.55
CA ILE A 53 -9.09 1.50 -5.84
C ILE A 53 -9.18 2.78 -6.65
N GLU A 54 -10.07 2.78 -7.60
CA GLU A 54 -10.31 3.96 -8.40
C GLU A 54 -11.44 4.76 -7.78
N GLY A 55 -11.12 5.93 -7.29
CA GLY A 55 -12.12 6.81 -6.71
C GLY A 55 -12.45 7.93 -7.66
N ASP A 56 -13.24 8.86 -7.16
CA ASP A 56 -13.68 9.97 -7.98
C ASP A 56 -12.53 10.88 -8.35
N LYS A 57 -11.52 10.93 -7.53
CA LYS A 57 -10.39 11.82 -7.78
C LYS A 57 -9.16 11.08 -8.24
N GLY A 58 -9.28 9.82 -8.55
CA GLY A 58 -8.14 9.07 -9.04
C GLY A 58 -7.90 7.84 -8.21
N LEU A 59 -6.76 7.25 -8.41
CA LEU A 59 -6.43 6.01 -7.71
C LEU A 59 -5.96 6.29 -6.30
N PHE A 60 -6.32 5.42 -5.39
CA PHE A 60 -5.81 5.50 -4.05
C PHE A 60 -5.68 4.09 -3.50
N ILE A 61 -5.05 3.95 -2.35
CA ILE A 61 -4.87 2.63 -1.76
C ILE A 61 -5.77 2.51 -0.54
N ALA A 62 -6.24 1.29 -0.32
CA ALA A 62 -7.01 0.94 0.87
C ALA A 62 -6.25 -0.14 1.58
N MET A 63 -6.00 0.07 2.85
CA MET A 63 -5.20 -0.86 3.63
C MET A 63 -6.02 -2.08 3.99
N PRO A 64 -5.36 -3.17 4.38
CA PRO A 64 -6.11 -4.37 4.74
C PRO A 64 -6.99 -4.08 5.94
N SER A 65 -8.21 -4.58 5.88
CA SER A 65 -9.18 -4.31 6.91
C SER A 65 -10.02 -5.53 7.15
N ARG A 66 -10.79 -5.49 8.22
CA ARG A 66 -11.69 -6.58 8.52
C ARG A 66 -12.99 -6.01 9.03
N LYS A 67 -14.04 -6.80 8.92
CA LYS A 67 -15.36 -6.37 9.32
C LYS A 67 -15.53 -6.67 10.80
N THR A 68 -15.99 -5.68 11.53
CA THR A 68 -16.28 -5.87 12.94
C THR A 68 -17.69 -6.41 13.11
N PRO A 69 -18.04 -6.84 14.33
CA PRO A 69 -19.40 -7.35 14.56
C PRO A 69 -20.47 -6.34 14.27
N ASN A 70 -20.14 -5.05 14.37
CA ASN A 70 -21.12 -4.01 14.05
C ASN A 70 -21.33 -3.81 12.57
N GLY A 71 -20.58 -4.49 11.74
CA GLY A 71 -20.68 -4.28 10.31
C GLY A 71 -19.76 -3.23 9.77
N GLU A 72 -18.96 -2.60 10.59
CA GLU A 72 -18.02 -1.61 10.13
C GLU A 72 -16.70 -2.26 9.77
N TYR A 73 -15.96 -1.58 8.91
CA TYR A 73 -14.63 -2.07 8.54
C TYR A 73 -13.58 -1.29 9.28
N ARG A 74 -12.59 -1.99 9.77
CA ARG A 74 -11.48 -1.35 10.45
C ARG A 74 -10.19 -1.86 9.86
N ASP A 75 -9.27 -0.94 9.62
CA ASP A 75 -7.98 -1.33 9.08
C ASP A 75 -7.24 -2.19 10.08
N ILE A 76 -6.62 -3.23 9.58
CA ILE A 76 -5.78 -4.08 10.40
C ILE A 76 -4.43 -3.42 10.59
N ALA A 77 -3.95 -2.74 9.55
CA ALA A 77 -2.69 -2.03 9.60
C ALA A 77 -2.82 -0.82 8.70
N HIS A 78 -2.23 0.30 9.12
CA HIS A 78 -2.31 1.49 8.28
C HIS A 78 -1.23 2.49 8.70
N PRO A 79 -0.84 3.35 7.76
CA PRO A 79 0.08 4.43 8.12
C PRO A 79 -0.61 5.40 9.05
N ILE A 80 0.15 5.95 9.98
CA ILE A 80 -0.45 6.87 10.93
C ILE A 80 -0.01 8.31 10.71
N THR A 81 0.79 8.56 9.70
CA THR A 81 1.16 9.94 9.36
C THR A 81 0.88 10.16 7.88
N PRO A 82 0.63 11.40 7.48
CA PRO A 82 0.43 11.67 6.06
C PRO A 82 1.66 11.34 5.22
N GLU A 83 2.84 11.58 5.78
CA GLU A 83 4.06 11.29 5.05
C GLU A 83 4.20 9.81 4.75
N CYS A 84 3.89 8.98 5.75
CA CYS A 84 3.99 7.55 5.56
C CYS A 84 2.96 7.08 4.55
N ARG A 85 1.74 7.63 4.62
CA ARG A 85 0.72 7.23 3.67
C ARG A 85 1.11 7.60 2.25
N LYS A 86 1.66 8.78 2.09
CA LYS A 86 2.06 9.20 0.76
C LYS A 86 3.19 8.32 0.24
N MET A 87 4.10 7.93 1.10
CA MET A 87 5.17 7.05 0.69
C MET A 87 4.63 5.72 0.19
N PHE A 88 3.67 5.16 0.91
CA PHE A 88 3.07 3.91 0.49
C PHE A 88 2.31 4.08 -0.82
N GLU A 89 1.54 5.15 -0.93
CA GLU A 89 0.76 5.36 -2.14
C GLU A 89 1.66 5.56 -3.34
N ASP A 90 2.69 6.38 -3.19
CA ASP A 90 3.57 6.63 -4.32
C ASP A 90 4.24 5.36 -4.78
N ALA A 91 4.72 4.56 -3.86
CA ALA A 91 5.43 3.35 -4.24
C ALA A 91 4.49 2.34 -4.90
N ILE A 92 3.31 2.18 -4.34
CA ILE A 92 2.39 1.19 -4.86
C ILE A 92 1.83 1.62 -6.21
N LEU A 93 1.46 2.88 -6.33
CA LEU A 93 0.88 3.33 -7.59
C LEU A 93 1.92 3.38 -8.70
N GLU A 94 3.17 3.65 -8.34
CA GLU A 94 4.22 3.59 -9.35
C GLU A 94 4.36 2.16 -9.87
N GLU A 95 4.35 1.20 -8.99
CA GLU A 95 4.48 -0.18 -9.41
C GLU A 95 3.24 -0.63 -10.17
N TYR A 96 2.07 -0.12 -9.79
CA TYR A 96 0.85 -0.44 -10.51
C TYR A 96 0.95 0.03 -11.96
N ASN A 97 1.46 1.22 -12.17
CA ASN A 97 1.60 1.73 -13.51
C ASN A 97 2.61 0.92 -14.31
N LYS A 98 3.65 0.45 -13.67
CA LYS A 98 4.59 -0.40 -14.36
C LYS A 98 3.95 -1.71 -14.79
N GLU A 99 3.10 -2.28 -13.95
CA GLU A 99 2.44 -3.52 -14.30
C GLU A 99 1.46 -3.32 -15.44
N LEU A 100 0.77 -2.21 -15.47
CA LEU A 100 -0.10 -1.93 -16.58
C LEU A 100 0.66 -1.81 -17.89
N ASN A 101 1.77 -1.10 -17.85
CA ASN A 101 2.56 -0.93 -19.06
C ASN A 101 3.20 -2.21 -19.51
N LYS A 102 3.52 -3.07 -18.56
CA LYS A 102 4.08 -4.33 -18.87
C LYS A 102 3.15 -5.17 -19.68
N ASP A 103 1.86 -5.16 -19.31
CA ASP A 103 0.89 -5.89 -20.06
C ASP A 103 0.82 -5.41 -21.48
N GLU A 104 0.91 -4.11 -21.67
CA GLU A 104 0.82 -3.59 -23.00
C GLU A 104 2.01 -3.92 -23.83
N SER A 105 3.18 -3.96 -23.23
CA SER A 105 4.35 -4.22 -24.01
C SER A 105 4.67 -5.68 -24.08
N ALA A 106 3.92 -6.49 -23.43
CA ALA A 106 4.23 -7.91 -23.44
C ALA A 106 3.78 -8.58 -24.70
N GLU A 107 3.24 -7.90 -25.58
CA GLU A 107 2.75 -8.49 -26.73
C GLU A 107 3.61 -8.91 -27.65
#